data_017b17041d6699eac0a4a5942da0fac2
#
_entry.id   017b17041d6699eac0a4a5942da0fac2
#
_cell.length_a   1.000
_cell.length_b   1.000
_cell.length_c   1.000
_cell.angle_alpha   90.00
_cell.angle_beta   90.00
_cell.angle_gamma   90.00
#
_symmetry.space_group_name_H-M   'P 1'
#
loop_
_entity.id
_entity.type
_entity.pdbx_description
1 polymer ?
#
loop_
_entity_poly.entity_id
_entity_poly.type
_entity_poly.pdbx_seq_one_letter_code
_entity_poly.pdbx_strand_id
1 'polypeptide(L)'
;AYAGRDDGYGVRQAARVDGALCGAEVPGGGPGETWALRAARGRVPGVEPGPHAWALATSQVGLFEVWPGTPLLLRDRLRGLVVRVPEPAPWLGERGRAAAALWEARVVLRPDGACLCRPPIEYPLAIAPLLQRAHERHWREPVRGLELMRLRRQRLKWSRAAALRRPVDPLSFFGEAT
;
A
#
# COMPACT_ATOMS: atom_id res chain seq x y z
N ALA A 1 20.28 18.99 8.15
CA ALA A 1 21.01 17.71 8.25
C ALA A 1 20.14 16.49 8.61
N TYR A 2 18.79 16.62 8.57
CA TYR A 2 17.86 15.50 8.86
C TYR A 2 17.20 14.92 7.59
N ALA A 3 17.43 15.47 6.41
CA ALA A 3 16.73 15.15 5.17
C ALA A 3 17.07 13.77 4.57
N GLY A 4 18.07 13.04 5.07
CA GLY A 4 18.54 11.79 4.47
C GLY A 4 18.19 10.48 5.21
N ARG A 5 17.43 10.55 6.32
CA ARG A 5 17.28 9.36 7.19
C ARG A 5 15.88 8.76 7.29
N ASP A 6 14.86 9.34 6.71
CA ASP A 6 13.49 8.80 6.81
C ASP A 6 12.74 8.75 5.48
N ASP A 7 13.28 8.01 4.52
CA ASP A 7 12.60 7.68 3.25
C ASP A 7 11.22 7.01 3.46
N GLY A 8 11.02 6.44 4.65
CA GLY A 8 9.75 5.81 5.03
C GLY A 8 8.68 6.76 5.60
N TYR A 9 9.02 8.00 6.02
CA TYR A 9 8.03 8.88 6.64
C TYR A 9 6.96 9.32 5.65
N GLY A 10 7.36 9.81 4.49
CA GLY A 10 6.43 10.23 3.44
C GLY A 10 5.51 9.08 2.98
N VAL A 11 6.06 7.88 2.83
CA VAL A 11 5.28 6.69 2.47
C VAL A 11 4.26 6.35 3.55
N ARG A 12 4.62 6.45 4.83
CA ARG A 12 3.71 6.19 5.95
C ARG A 12 2.61 7.23 6.05
N GLN A 13 2.93 8.50 5.87
CA GLN A 13 1.94 9.57 5.86
C GLN A 13 0.98 9.42 4.68
N ALA A 14 1.50 9.16 3.48
CA ALA A 14 0.66 8.88 2.32
C ALA A 14 -0.28 7.67 2.57
N ALA A 15 0.21 6.59 3.20
CA ALA A 15 -0.62 5.44 3.53
C ALA A 15 -1.68 5.73 4.60
N ARG A 16 -1.42 6.65 5.55
CA ARG A 16 -2.42 7.09 6.54
C ARG A 16 -3.51 7.94 5.90
N VAL A 17 -3.12 8.93 5.10
CA VAL A 17 -4.06 9.78 4.36
C VAL A 17 -4.92 8.92 3.43
N ASP A 18 -4.30 8.01 2.72
CA ASP A 18 -4.93 7.04 1.86
C ASP A 18 -5.97 6.17 2.61
N GLY A 19 -5.59 5.64 3.79
CA GLY A 19 -6.50 4.89 4.66
C GLY A 19 -7.68 5.72 5.16
N ALA A 20 -7.45 6.98 5.51
CA ALA A 20 -8.51 7.89 5.95
C ALA A 20 -9.47 8.27 4.81
N LEU A 21 -8.92 8.57 3.62
CA LEU A 21 -9.74 9.03 2.49
C LEU A 21 -10.52 7.90 1.80
N CYS A 22 -9.88 6.75 1.63
CA CYS A 22 -10.39 5.68 0.78
C CYS A 22 -10.78 4.40 1.54
N GLY A 23 -10.43 4.29 2.82
CA GLY A 23 -10.65 3.08 3.61
C GLY A 23 -11.56 3.28 4.81
N ALA A 24 -11.58 4.47 5.41
CA ALA A 24 -12.44 4.76 6.54
C ALA A 24 -13.82 5.22 6.07
N GLU A 25 -14.88 4.69 6.70
CA GLU A 25 -16.24 5.15 6.47
C GLU A 25 -16.44 6.56 7.05
N VAL A 26 -17.23 7.36 6.37
CA VAL A 26 -17.56 8.71 6.81
C VAL A 26 -18.54 8.62 7.99
N PRO A 27 -18.26 9.25 9.14
CA PRO A 27 -19.20 9.31 10.24
C PRO A 27 -20.57 9.87 9.80
N GLY A 28 -21.63 9.12 10.07
CA GLY A 28 -22.99 9.47 9.63
C GLY A 28 -23.25 9.29 8.13
N GLY A 29 -22.32 8.67 7.39
CA GLY A 29 -22.52 8.25 6.01
C GLY A 29 -23.26 6.93 5.87
N GLY A 30 -23.59 6.56 4.63
CA GLY A 30 -24.14 5.24 4.32
C GLY A 30 -23.07 4.14 4.42
N PRO A 31 -23.49 2.87 4.51
CA PRO A 31 -22.54 1.73 4.53
C PRO A 31 -21.57 1.78 3.34
N GLY A 32 -20.27 1.65 3.62
CA GLY A 32 -19.21 1.70 2.62
C GLY A 32 -18.94 3.09 2.03
N GLU A 33 -19.57 4.17 2.53
CA GLU A 33 -19.30 5.52 2.06
C GLU A 33 -17.98 6.04 2.63
N THR A 34 -16.95 6.10 1.80
CA THR A 34 -15.66 6.71 2.14
C THR A 34 -15.60 8.18 1.73
N TRP A 35 -14.63 8.94 2.26
CA TRP A 35 -14.43 10.33 1.86
C TRP A 35 -14.16 10.47 0.36
N ALA A 36 -13.38 9.55 -0.22
CA ALA A 36 -13.11 9.54 -1.66
C ALA A 36 -14.40 9.32 -2.48
N LEU A 37 -15.26 8.38 -2.04
CA LEU A 37 -16.55 8.14 -2.69
C LEU A 37 -17.49 9.33 -2.54
N ARG A 38 -17.50 9.96 -1.37
CA ARG A 38 -18.30 11.16 -1.10
C ARG A 38 -17.86 12.33 -1.98
N ALA A 39 -16.54 12.52 -2.17
CA ALA A 39 -15.99 13.52 -3.08
C ALA A 39 -16.35 13.22 -4.55
N ALA A 40 -16.20 11.96 -4.97
CA ALA A 40 -16.56 11.55 -6.33
C ALA A 40 -18.05 11.79 -6.66
N ARG A 41 -18.92 11.73 -5.65
CA ARG A 41 -20.35 12.04 -5.76
C ARG A 41 -20.69 13.53 -5.61
N GLY A 42 -19.70 14.42 -5.52
CA GLY A 42 -19.90 15.86 -5.34
C GLY A 42 -20.51 16.25 -3.98
N ARG A 43 -20.36 15.40 -2.95
CA ARG A 43 -20.93 15.63 -1.62
C ARG A 43 -19.93 16.21 -0.61
N VAL A 44 -18.77 16.66 -1.07
CA VAL A 44 -17.76 17.35 -0.25
C VAL A 44 -17.70 18.80 -0.68
N PRO A 45 -18.03 19.76 0.21
CA PRO A 45 -17.98 21.18 -0.12
C PRO A 45 -16.58 21.60 -0.63
N GLY A 46 -16.55 22.39 -1.71
CA GLY A 46 -15.28 22.86 -2.30
C GLY A 46 -14.46 21.82 -3.07
N VAL A 47 -14.97 20.60 -3.22
CA VAL A 47 -14.33 19.56 -4.03
C VAL A 47 -15.22 19.26 -5.22
N GLU A 48 -14.72 19.56 -6.41
CA GLU A 48 -15.43 19.22 -7.65
C GLU A 48 -15.31 17.72 -7.95
N PRO A 49 -16.45 17.06 -8.27
CA PRO A 49 -16.41 15.67 -8.71
C PRO A 49 -15.71 15.59 -10.07
N GLY A 50 -14.79 14.65 -10.20
CA GLY A 50 -14.03 14.49 -11.44
C GLY A 50 -13.40 13.10 -11.55
N PRO A 51 -12.75 12.81 -12.68
CA PRO A 51 -12.18 11.48 -12.96
C PRO A 51 -11.16 11.06 -11.89
N HIS A 52 -10.40 12.00 -11.30
CA HIS A 52 -9.45 11.69 -10.23
C HIS A 52 -10.14 11.26 -8.93
N ALA A 53 -11.24 11.90 -8.57
CA ALA A 53 -12.02 11.53 -7.37
C ALA A 53 -12.63 10.12 -7.55
N TRP A 54 -13.18 9.82 -8.73
CA TRP A 54 -13.65 8.48 -9.07
C TRP A 54 -12.53 7.45 -9.09
N ALA A 55 -11.37 7.77 -9.67
CA ALA A 55 -10.22 6.89 -9.65
C ALA A 55 -9.78 6.53 -8.23
N LEU A 56 -9.76 7.49 -7.31
CA LEU A 56 -9.48 7.23 -5.90
C LEU A 56 -10.58 6.42 -5.22
N ALA A 57 -11.85 6.73 -5.48
CA ALA A 57 -12.99 6.03 -4.90
C ALA A 57 -13.05 4.54 -5.30
N THR A 58 -12.61 4.22 -6.54
CA THR A 58 -12.58 2.86 -7.08
C THR A 58 -11.22 2.18 -6.92
N SER A 59 -10.21 2.88 -6.37
CA SER A 59 -8.89 2.34 -6.14
C SER A 59 -8.89 1.25 -5.08
N GLN A 60 -7.96 0.31 -5.20
CA GLN A 60 -7.88 -0.84 -4.33
C GLN A 60 -6.52 -0.94 -3.65
N VAL A 61 -6.52 -1.26 -2.36
CA VAL A 61 -5.32 -1.69 -1.66
C VAL A 61 -5.11 -3.17 -1.92
N GLY A 62 -3.88 -3.55 -2.24
CA GLY A 62 -3.48 -4.92 -2.45
C GLY A 62 -2.11 -5.20 -1.86
N LEU A 63 -1.82 -6.48 -1.77
CA LEU A 63 -0.51 -7.02 -1.43
C LEU A 63 0.07 -7.66 -2.69
N PHE A 64 1.02 -7.00 -3.29
CA PHE A 64 1.54 -7.35 -4.61
C PHE A 64 2.94 -7.95 -4.53
N GLU A 65 3.10 -9.10 -5.12
CA GLU A 65 4.40 -9.61 -5.52
C GLU A 65 4.81 -8.90 -6.82
N VAL A 66 5.99 -8.32 -6.80
CA VAL A 66 6.49 -7.51 -7.92
C VAL A 66 7.32 -8.38 -8.84
N TRP A 67 6.94 -8.42 -10.09
CA TRP A 67 7.74 -9.02 -11.15
C TRP A 67 8.35 -7.89 -11.97
N PRO A 68 9.67 -7.68 -11.81
CA PRO A 68 10.34 -6.59 -12.51
C PRO A 68 10.33 -6.80 -14.01
N GLY A 69 10.22 -5.71 -14.75
CA GLY A 69 10.20 -5.73 -16.21
C GLY A 69 9.62 -4.45 -16.80
N THR A 70 9.55 -4.42 -18.12
CA THR A 70 8.88 -3.35 -18.83
C THR A 70 7.87 -4.01 -19.78
N PRO A 71 6.59 -3.97 -19.44
CA PRO A 71 5.95 -3.32 -18.28
C PRO A 71 6.22 -4.01 -16.95
N LEU A 72 6.06 -3.27 -15.87
CA LEU A 72 6.07 -3.84 -14.51
C LEU A 72 4.80 -4.67 -14.29
N LEU A 73 4.93 -5.88 -13.75
CA LEU A 73 3.79 -6.73 -13.41
C LEU A 73 3.66 -6.84 -11.88
N LEU A 74 2.43 -6.71 -11.41
CA LEU A 74 2.07 -6.84 -10.01
C LEU A 74 1.08 -7.99 -9.85
N ARG A 75 1.47 -9.04 -9.12
CA ARG A 75 0.60 -10.15 -8.77
C ARG A 75 -0.05 -9.88 -7.41
N ASP A 76 -1.35 -9.63 -7.38
CA ASP A 76 -2.12 -9.48 -6.14
C ASP A 76 -2.20 -10.83 -5.42
N ARG A 77 -1.56 -10.94 -4.28
CA ARG A 77 -1.54 -12.15 -3.46
C ARG A 77 -2.84 -12.40 -2.69
N LEU A 78 -3.68 -11.38 -2.57
CA LEU A 78 -4.96 -11.48 -1.88
C LEU A 78 -6.07 -11.97 -2.83
N ARG A 79 -6.01 -11.57 -4.12
CA ARG A 79 -7.05 -11.86 -5.11
C ARG A 79 -6.59 -12.77 -6.24
N GLY A 80 -5.28 -13.04 -6.34
CA GLY A 80 -4.71 -13.87 -7.40
C GLY A 80 -4.62 -13.18 -8.78
N LEU A 81 -4.93 -11.91 -8.85
CA LEU A 81 -4.92 -11.16 -10.10
C LEU A 81 -3.51 -10.70 -10.46
N VAL A 82 -3.21 -10.65 -11.76
CA VAL A 82 -2.00 -10.01 -12.27
C VAL A 82 -2.40 -8.72 -12.97
N VAL A 83 -1.82 -7.60 -12.55
CA VAL A 83 -2.04 -6.30 -13.15
C VAL A 83 -0.76 -5.77 -13.78
N ARG A 84 -0.91 -5.15 -14.93
CA ARG A 84 0.18 -4.51 -15.65
C ARG A 84 0.25 -3.03 -15.26
N VAL A 85 1.44 -2.54 -14.95
CA VAL A 85 1.72 -1.11 -14.77
C VAL A 85 2.52 -0.65 -15.99
N PRO A 86 1.88 -0.05 -17.00
CA PRO A 86 2.53 0.27 -18.27
C PRO A 86 3.60 1.34 -18.09
N GLU A 87 3.32 2.35 -17.28
CA GLU A 87 4.22 3.44 -16.97
C GLU A 87 4.44 3.51 -15.47
N PRO A 88 5.56 2.95 -14.97
CA PRO A 88 5.89 3.08 -13.57
C PRO A 88 6.14 4.54 -13.22
N ALA A 89 5.51 5.00 -12.14
CA ALA A 89 5.62 6.38 -11.69
C ALA A 89 7.08 6.82 -11.49
N PRO A 90 7.43 8.08 -11.81
CA PRO A 90 8.82 8.58 -11.74
C PRO A 90 9.47 8.39 -10.35
N TRP A 91 8.68 8.46 -9.29
CA TRP A 91 9.14 8.29 -7.91
C TRP A 91 9.51 6.84 -7.56
N LEU A 92 9.19 5.87 -8.43
CA LEU A 92 9.54 4.45 -8.19
C LEU A 92 11.04 4.19 -8.32
N GLY A 93 11.76 5.02 -9.08
CA GLY A 93 13.19 4.90 -9.30
C GLY A 93 13.60 3.55 -9.91
N GLU A 94 14.90 3.38 -10.09
CA GLU A 94 15.44 2.10 -10.60
C GLU A 94 15.37 0.98 -9.55
N ARG A 95 15.42 1.31 -8.25
CA ARG A 95 15.38 0.32 -7.15
C ARG A 95 14.07 -0.46 -7.11
N GLY A 96 12.94 0.17 -7.45
CA GLY A 96 11.64 -0.52 -7.52
C GLY A 96 11.49 -1.46 -8.72
N ARG A 97 12.43 -1.43 -9.67
CA ARG A 97 12.40 -2.24 -10.89
C ARG A 97 13.30 -3.47 -10.84
N ALA A 98 14.24 -3.53 -9.89
CA ALA A 98 15.37 -4.44 -9.96
C ALA A 98 15.24 -5.73 -9.15
N ALA A 99 14.30 -5.83 -8.21
CA ALA A 99 14.21 -6.99 -7.33
C ALA A 99 12.78 -7.49 -7.14
N ALA A 100 12.62 -8.79 -7.03
CA ALA A 100 11.39 -9.38 -6.53
C ALA A 100 11.12 -8.84 -5.12
N ALA A 101 10.06 -8.06 -4.97
CA ALA A 101 9.66 -7.41 -3.73
C ALA A 101 8.19 -7.68 -3.44
N LEU A 102 7.82 -7.53 -2.20
CA LEU A 102 6.43 -7.56 -1.78
C LEU A 102 5.99 -6.13 -1.46
N TRP A 103 4.97 -5.66 -2.14
CA TRP A 103 4.45 -4.30 -1.99
C TRP A 103 3.05 -4.28 -1.41
N GLU A 104 2.85 -3.50 -0.38
CA GLU A 104 1.53 -3.02 0.00
C GLU A 104 1.28 -1.70 -0.73
N ALA A 105 0.39 -1.72 -1.70
CA ALA A 105 0.15 -0.58 -2.59
C ALA A 105 -1.34 -0.34 -2.81
N ARG A 106 -1.68 0.90 -3.16
CA ARG A 106 -3.00 1.24 -3.70
C ARG A 106 -2.89 1.45 -5.19
N VAL A 107 -3.74 0.79 -5.94
CA VAL A 107 -3.77 0.84 -7.40
C VAL A 107 -5.13 1.32 -7.91
N VAL A 108 -5.10 2.08 -9.00
CA VAL A 108 -6.27 2.38 -9.84
C VAL A 108 -6.19 1.50 -11.07
N LEU A 109 -7.24 0.77 -11.34
CA LEU A 109 -7.35 -0.01 -12.57
C LEU A 109 -7.82 0.91 -13.71
N ARG A 110 -7.20 0.76 -14.88
CA ARG A 110 -7.49 1.47 -16.11
C ARG A 110 -7.63 0.48 -17.26
N PRO A 111 -8.23 0.85 -18.40
CA PRO A 111 -8.33 -0.03 -19.55
C PRO A 111 -6.98 -0.52 -20.09
N ASP A 112 -5.93 0.30 -19.96
CA ASP A 112 -4.57 0.03 -20.43
C ASP A 112 -3.67 -0.64 -19.37
N GLY A 113 -4.19 -0.83 -18.14
CA GLY A 113 -3.45 -1.42 -17.04
C GLY A 113 -3.78 -0.80 -15.69
N ALA A 114 -2.80 -0.75 -14.80
CA ALA A 114 -2.95 -0.16 -13.48
C ALA A 114 -1.97 1.00 -13.27
N CYS A 115 -2.34 1.95 -12.42
CA CYS A 115 -1.38 2.91 -11.91
C CYS A 115 -1.34 2.90 -10.39
N LEU A 116 -0.17 3.19 -9.82
CA LEU A 116 0.04 3.29 -8.39
C LEU A 116 -0.38 4.69 -7.93
N CYS A 117 -1.26 4.75 -6.92
CA CYS A 117 -1.73 6.03 -6.36
C CYS A 117 -0.71 6.71 -5.45
N ARG A 118 0.22 5.94 -4.89
CA ARG A 118 1.25 6.40 -3.95
C ARG A 118 2.45 5.47 -3.97
N PRO A 119 3.59 5.89 -3.41
CA PRO A 119 4.71 5.00 -3.17
C PRO A 119 4.27 3.77 -2.34
N PRO A 120 4.67 2.55 -2.73
CA PRO A 120 4.33 1.34 -1.99
C PRO A 120 5.07 1.26 -0.66
N ILE A 121 4.51 0.51 0.28
CA ILE A 121 5.27 0.03 1.44
C ILE A 121 5.93 -1.28 1.01
N GLU A 122 7.25 -1.28 0.97
CA GLU A 122 8.02 -2.47 0.58
C GLU A 122 8.26 -3.37 1.77
N TYR A 123 8.13 -4.67 1.56
CA TYR A 123 8.39 -5.70 2.55
C TYR A 123 9.34 -6.77 1.97
N PRO A 124 10.13 -7.43 2.82
CA PRO A 124 10.86 -8.64 2.43
C PRO A 124 9.89 -9.73 1.98
N LEU A 125 10.19 -10.41 0.87
CA LEU A 125 9.32 -11.46 0.35
C LEU A 125 9.10 -12.61 1.36
N ALA A 126 10.08 -12.87 2.21
CA ALA A 126 10.02 -13.90 3.24
C ALA A 126 8.84 -13.75 4.22
N ILE A 127 8.33 -12.51 4.43
CA ILE A 127 7.19 -12.27 5.34
C ILE A 127 5.83 -12.30 4.64
N ALA A 128 5.80 -12.62 3.34
CA ALA A 128 4.56 -12.63 2.56
C ALA A 128 3.40 -13.42 3.25
N PRO A 129 3.62 -14.63 3.81
CA PRO A 129 2.54 -15.37 4.48
C PRO A 129 1.99 -14.66 5.72
N LEU A 130 2.86 -13.99 6.49
CA LEU A 130 2.45 -13.26 7.70
C LEU A 130 1.61 -12.04 7.33
N LEU A 131 2.10 -11.26 6.36
CA LEU A 131 1.43 -10.05 5.92
C LEU A 131 0.10 -10.36 5.22
N GLN A 132 0.04 -11.45 4.45
CA GLN A 132 -1.19 -11.90 3.82
C GLN A 132 -2.26 -12.25 4.86
N ARG A 133 -1.92 -13.05 5.89
CA ARG A 133 -2.85 -13.37 6.99
C ARG A 133 -3.32 -12.14 7.75
N ALA A 134 -2.44 -11.16 7.97
CA ALA A 134 -2.81 -9.90 8.62
C ALA A 134 -3.79 -9.08 7.78
N HIS A 135 -3.60 -9.02 6.47
CA HIS A 135 -4.54 -8.40 5.54
C HIS A 135 -5.89 -9.11 5.51
N GLU A 136 -5.91 -10.43 5.40
CA GLU A 136 -7.14 -11.21 5.39
C GLU A 136 -7.95 -11.04 6.70
N ARG A 137 -7.28 -10.98 7.84
CA ARG A 137 -7.92 -10.70 9.14
C ARG A 137 -8.42 -9.26 9.23
N HIS A 138 -7.65 -8.29 8.74
CA HIS A 138 -8.06 -6.89 8.73
C HIS A 138 -9.35 -6.65 7.97
N TRP A 139 -9.55 -7.32 6.84
CA TRP A 139 -10.79 -7.20 6.04
C TRP A 139 -12.00 -7.86 6.72
N ARG A 140 -11.78 -8.95 7.45
CA ARG A 140 -12.85 -9.68 8.14
C ARG A 140 -13.18 -9.09 9.51
N GLU A 141 -12.17 -8.60 10.20
CA GLU A 141 -12.26 -8.14 11.57
C GLU A 141 -11.53 -6.80 11.73
N PRO A 142 -12.19 -5.65 11.45
CA PRO A 142 -11.56 -4.32 11.50
C PRO A 142 -10.87 -4.01 12.84
N VAL A 143 -11.36 -4.59 13.95
CA VAL A 143 -10.77 -4.44 15.29
C VAL A 143 -9.33 -4.98 15.35
N ARG A 144 -8.96 -5.91 14.48
CA ARG A 144 -7.60 -6.47 14.37
C ARG A 144 -6.69 -5.73 13.38
N GLY A 145 -7.09 -4.60 12.87
CA GLY A 145 -6.22 -3.69 12.10
C GLY A 145 -4.94 -3.30 12.86
N LEU A 146 -4.92 -3.49 14.18
CA LEU A 146 -3.73 -3.36 15.03
C LEU A 146 -2.58 -4.27 14.60
N GLU A 147 -2.87 -5.49 14.13
CA GLU A 147 -1.84 -6.44 13.67
C GLU A 147 -1.16 -5.94 12.38
N LEU A 148 -1.92 -5.45 11.41
CA LEU A 148 -1.38 -4.84 10.21
C LEU A 148 -0.53 -3.60 10.53
N MET A 149 -0.99 -2.77 11.47
CA MET A 149 -0.23 -1.60 11.94
C MET A 149 1.05 -2.01 12.67
N ARG A 150 1.02 -3.12 13.43
CA ARG A 150 2.20 -3.69 14.08
C ARG A 150 3.23 -4.13 13.03
N LEU A 151 2.83 -4.88 12.01
CA LEU A 151 3.70 -5.30 10.91
C LEU A 151 4.32 -4.11 10.18
N ARG A 152 3.56 -3.04 9.93
CA ARG A 152 4.07 -1.80 9.35
C ARG A 152 5.14 -1.14 10.24
N ARG A 153 4.98 -1.16 11.56
CA ARG A 153 6.00 -0.67 12.52
C ARG A 153 7.25 -1.56 12.54
N GLN A 154 7.08 -2.88 12.50
CA GLN A 154 8.19 -3.84 12.46
C GLN A 154 8.99 -3.69 11.15
N ARG A 155 8.32 -3.48 10.03
CA ARG A 155 8.97 -3.15 8.76
C ARG A 155 9.92 -1.95 8.90
N LEU A 156 9.50 -0.91 9.60
CA LEU A 156 10.33 0.26 9.82
C LEU A 156 11.58 -0.07 10.66
N LYS A 157 11.42 -0.86 11.72
CA LYS A 157 12.55 -1.31 12.55
C LYS A 157 13.53 -2.14 11.72
N TRP A 158 13.02 -3.08 10.94
CA TRP A 158 13.82 -3.91 10.05
C TRP A 158 14.59 -3.06 9.01
N SER A 159 13.92 -2.11 8.34
CA SER A 159 14.59 -1.27 7.33
C SER A 159 15.71 -0.41 7.91
N ARG A 160 15.55 0.06 9.16
CA ARG A 160 16.61 0.80 9.87
C ARG A 160 17.80 -0.11 10.22
N ALA A 161 17.54 -1.35 10.66
CA ALA A 161 18.58 -2.31 10.95
C ALA A 161 19.32 -2.73 9.67
N ALA A 162 18.60 -2.99 8.59
CA ALA A 162 19.17 -3.32 7.28
C ALA A 162 20.06 -2.19 6.71
N ALA A 163 19.67 -0.92 6.94
CA ALA A 163 20.46 0.25 6.54
C ALA A 163 21.82 0.34 7.25
N LEU A 164 22.01 -0.34 8.39
CA LEU A 164 23.29 -0.43 9.10
C LEU A 164 24.24 -1.49 8.51
N ARG A 165 23.94 -2.01 7.31
CA ARG A 165 24.72 -3.00 6.57
C ARG A 165 24.98 -4.32 7.33
N ARG A 166 24.12 -4.67 8.28
CA ARG A 166 24.15 -5.98 8.93
C ARG A 166 23.20 -6.93 8.22
N PRO A 167 23.59 -8.18 7.96
CA PRO A 167 22.65 -9.19 7.50
C PRO A 167 21.63 -9.41 8.63
N VAL A 168 20.39 -9.03 8.37
CA VAL A 168 19.31 -9.11 9.34
C VAL A 168 18.22 -9.99 8.75
N ASP A 169 17.97 -11.13 9.40
CA ASP A 169 16.85 -11.99 9.03
C ASP A 169 15.53 -11.25 9.22
N PRO A 170 14.75 -11.03 8.14
CA PRO A 170 13.45 -10.39 8.26
C PRO A 170 12.53 -11.08 9.25
N LEU A 171 12.52 -12.41 9.30
CA LEU A 171 11.64 -13.17 10.18
C LEU A 171 11.88 -12.90 11.65
N SER A 172 13.12 -12.55 12.06
CA SER A 172 13.43 -12.19 13.44
C SER A 172 12.71 -10.91 13.91
N PHE A 173 12.32 -10.03 12.97
CA PHE A 173 11.55 -8.81 13.28
C PHE A 173 10.05 -9.01 13.24
N PHE A 174 9.57 -9.98 12.48
CA PHE A 174 8.14 -10.18 12.22
C PHE A 174 7.58 -11.43 12.90
N GLY A 175 8.44 -12.34 13.40
CA GLY A 175 8.04 -13.62 13.99
C GLY A 175 7.30 -13.52 15.32
N GLU A 176 7.44 -12.40 16.06
CA GLU A 176 6.70 -12.17 17.32
C GLU A 176 5.25 -11.67 17.10
N ALA A 177 4.76 -11.67 15.87
CA ALA A 177 3.43 -11.19 15.51
C ALA A 177 2.38 -12.30 15.43
N THR A 178 2.72 -13.51 15.87
CA THR A 178 1.79 -14.67 15.97
C THR A 178 1.28 -14.84 17.37
#